data_b6a1bf9b6c198d841e5706ab7e9e92a5
#
_entry.id   b6a1bf9b6c198d841e5706ab7e9e92a5
#
_cell.length_a   1.000
_cell.length_b   1.000
_cell.length_c   1.000
_cell.angle_alpha   90.00
_cell.angle_beta   90.00
_cell.angle_gamma   90.00
#
_symmetry.space_group_name_H-M   'P 1'
#
loop_
_entity.id
_entity.type
_entity.pdbx_description
1 polymer ?
#
loop_
_entity_poly.entity_id
_entity_poly.type
_entity_poly.pdbx_seq_one_letter_code
_entity_poly.pdbx_strand_id
1 'polypeptide(L)'
;MNILVYKWDIFPYQDIINTFKKQGHSVDVLAFPIYNHLSDPDFEKAVLHQLQQTSYDLVFSVNYYTVIAVICRNTAIPYAAWTCDSPLLSLQNESVLFSTSYIFCFDRAQYEDLIRRHAPHAFYLPLAGIILPDSYDSEWKNTSAFSYDISFVGNLYDKNRYDEMCEHLPDYLCGYMDAAIEAQLRICSGNLLPNMLNDDILTQLQ
;
A
#
# COMPACT_ATOMS: atom_id res chain seq x y z
N MET A 1 -9.75 11.09 19.66
CA MET A 1 -8.65 10.11 19.67
C MET A 1 -7.34 10.82 19.41
N ASN A 2 -6.26 10.28 19.96
CA ASN A 2 -4.89 10.66 19.65
C ASN A 2 -4.38 9.69 18.58
N ILE A 3 -4.07 10.18 17.39
CA ILE A 3 -3.68 9.35 16.24
C ILE A 3 -2.22 9.63 15.89
N LEU A 4 -1.40 8.58 15.80
CA LEU A 4 -0.06 8.66 15.23
C LEU A 4 -0.14 8.28 13.76
N VAL A 5 0.16 9.23 12.87
CA VAL A 5 0.20 9.00 11.42
C VAL A 5 1.63 8.75 10.99
N TYR A 6 1.90 7.55 10.45
CA TYR A 6 3.16 7.29 9.75
C TYR A 6 3.08 7.91 8.35
N LYS A 7 4.01 8.82 8.06
CA LYS A 7 4.08 9.55 6.80
C LYS A 7 5.28 9.09 5.97
N TRP A 8 5.01 8.57 4.77
CA TRP A 8 6.00 8.44 3.72
C TRP A 8 5.88 9.59 2.71
N ASP A 9 6.99 10.02 2.10
CA ASP A 9 7.09 11.29 1.35
C ASP A 9 6.29 11.38 0.03
N ILE A 10 5.72 10.29 -0.48
CA ILE A 10 5.18 10.21 -1.85
C ILE A 10 3.66 10.44 -1.93
N PHE A 11 2.93 10.42 -0.82
CA PHE A 11 1.47 10.49 -0.82
C PHE A 11 0.94 11.80 -0.18
N PRO A 12 -0.19 12.38 -0.65
CA PRO A 12 -0.77 13.61 -0.06
C PRO A 12 -1.39 13.35 1.33
N TYR A 13 -0.54 13.03 2.31
CA TYR A 13 -0.97 12.82 3.70
C TYR A 13 -1.67 14.03 4.32
N GLN A 14 -1.42 15.22 3.78
CA GLN A 14 -1.94 16.44 4.39
C GLN A 14 -3.47 16.46 4.44
N ASP A 15 -4.14 15.95 3.41
CA ASP A 15 -5.61 15.91 3.37
C ASP A 15 -6.18 14.91 4.37
N ILE A 16 -5.52 13.76 4.55
CA ILE A 16 -5.88 12.78 5.57
C ILE A 16 -5.72 13.38 6.97
N ILE A 17 -4.57 14.01 7.24
CA ILE A 17 -4.28 14.66 8.52
C ILE A 17 -5.30 15.77 8.79
N ASN A 18 -5.58 16.61 7.80
CA ASN A 18 -6.56 17.69 7.91
C ASN A 18 -7.96 17.13 8.18
N THR A 19 -8.31 16.01 7.55
CA THR A 19 -9.61 15.36 7.75
C THR A 19 -9.74 14.82 9.19
N PHE A 20 -8.73 14.14 9.70
CA PHE A 20 -8.73 13.70 11.10
C PHE A 20 -8.84 14.88 12.07
N LYS A 21 -8.09 15.96 11.83
CA LYS A 21 -8.16 17.17 12.67
C LYS A 21 -9.54 17.84 12.60
N LYS A 22 -10.16 17.94 11.41
CA LYS A 22 -11.53 18.46 11.25
C LYS A 22 -12.58 17.61 11.99
N GLN A 23 -12.34 16.30 12.15
CA GLN A 23 -13.18 15.41 12.93
C GLN A 23 -12.92 15.48 14.45
N GLY A 24 -12.03 16.38 14.89
CA GLY A 24 -11.75 16.60 16.31
C GLY A 24 -10.70 15.63 16.89
N HIS A 25 -9.89 14.98 16.06
CA HIS A 25 -8.80 14.13 16.53
C HIS A 25 -7.51 14.92 16.71
N SER A 26 -6.70 14.56 17.69
CA SER A 26 -5.32 15.00 17.82
C SER A 26 -4.44 14.12 16.92
N VAL A 27 -3.56 14.72 16.15
CA VAL A 27 -2.75 14.01 15.15
C VAL A 27 -1.30 14.42 15.27
N ASP A 28 -0.45 13.44 15.57
CA ASP A 28 1.00 13.55 15.47
C ASP A 28 1.49 12.79 14.24
N VAL A 29 2.62 13.22 13.68
CA VAL A 29 3.18 12.65 12.46
C VAL A 29 4.57 12.10 12.75
N LEU A 30 4.77 10.83 12.41
CA LEU A 30 6.08 10.18 12.39
C LEU A 30 6.58 10.12 10.95
N ALA A 31 7.65 10.86 10.64
CA ALA A 31 8.33 10.85 9.35
C ALA A 31 9.75 10.28 9.55
N PHE A 32 9.86 8.97 9.67
CA PHE A 32 11.12 8.25 9.80
C PHE A 32 11.18 7.16 8.72
N PRO A 33 12.28 7.03 7.95
CA PRO A 33 12.35 6.07 6.86
C PRO A 33 12.32 4.62 7.37
N ILE A 34 11.62 3.76 6.64
CA ILE A 34 11.68 2.31 6.80
C ILE A 34 12.63 1.77 5.73
N TYR A 35 13.75 1.17 6.17
CA TYR A 35 14.73 0.54 5.27
C TYR A 35 14.44 -0.95 5.06
N ASN A 36 13.85 -1.60 6.05
CA ASN A 36 13.42 -2.99 5.95
C ASN A 36 11.97 -3.15 6.43
N HIS A 37 11.08 -3.49 5.51
CA HIS A 37 9.65 -3.59 5.77
C HIS A 37 9.26 -4.74 6.72
N LEU A 38 10.13 -5.75 6.90
CA LEU A 38 9.86 -6.89 7.77
C LEU A 38 10.37 -6.66 9.19
N SER A 39 11.56 -6.06 9.33
CA SER A 39 12.20 -5.80 10.63
C SER A 39 13.21 -4.66 10.48
N ASP A 40 12.99 -3.57 11.19
CA ASP A 40 13.83 -2.37 11.17
C ASP A 40 14.02 -1.86 12.59
N PRO A 41 15.12 -2.23 13.26
CA PRO A 41 15.36 -1.88 14.66
C PRO A 41 15.45 -0.38 14.93
N ASP A 42 15.93 0.41 13.97
CA ASP A 42 16.05 1.86 14.16
C ASP A 42 14.67 2.53 13.99
N PHE A 43 13.88 2.08 13.03
CA PHE A 43 12.48 2.48 12.89
C PHE A 43 11.67 2.08 14.13
N GLU A 44 11.83 0.84 14.62
CA GLU A 44 11.17 0.37 15.85
C GLU A 44 11.46 1.25 17.04
N LYS A 45 12.74 1.62 17.26
CA LYS A 45 13.14 2.54 18.34
C LYS A 45 12.47 3.91 18.18
N ALA A 46 12.43 4.45 16.97
CA ALA A 46 11.79 5.74 16.71
C ALA A 46 10.29 5.71 17.04
N VAL A 47 9.57 4.66 16.60
CA VAL A 47 8.15 4.47 16.91
C VAL A 47 7.93 4.30 18.42
N LEU A 48 8.67 3.41 19.07
CA LEU A 48 8.54 3.16 20.51
C LEU A 48 8.85 4.41 21.33
N HIS A 49 9.86 5.19 20.95
CA HIS A 49 10.13 6.48 21.58
C HIS A 49 8.92 7.42 21.46
N GLN A 50 8.31 7.53 20.29
CA GLN A 50 7.12 8.36 20.09
C GLN A 50 5.92 7.87 20.93
N LEU A 51 5.70 6.54 20.98
CA LEU A 51 4.63 5.93 21.78
C LEU A 51 4.83 6.12 23.30
N GLN A 52 6.06 6.31 23.77
CA GLN A 52 6.36 6.61 25.19
C GLN A 52 6.08 8.07 25.54
N GLN A 53 6.16 9.00 24.59
CA GLN A 53 5.92 10.44 24.83
C GLN A 53 4.43 10.77 24.94
N THR A 54 3.61 10.07 24.19
CA THR A 54 2.16 10.32 24.10
C THR A 54 1.40 9.01 24.03
N SER A 55 0.29 8.93 24.76
CA SER A 55 -0.64 7.80 24.61
C SER A 55 -1.47 7.95 23.34
N TYR A 56 -1.34 7.00 22.42
CA TYR A 56 -2.09 6.98 21.18
C TYR A 56 -3.18 5.92 21.23
N ASP A 57 -4.34 6.27 20.66
CA ASP A 57 -5.49 5.38 20.48
C ASP A 57 -5.41 4.58 19.18
N LEU A 58 -4.62 5.08 18.21
CA LEU A 58 -4.51 4.53 16.87
C LEU A 58 -3.18 4.90 16.23
N VAL A 59 -2.57 3.95 15.54
CA VAL A 59 -1.53 4.21 14.53
C VAL A 59 -2.15 4.09 13.15
N PHE A 60 -1.87 5.03 12.25
CA PHE A 60 -2.41 5.05 10.89
C PHE A 60 -1.29 5.17 9.85
N SER A 61 -1.44 4.45 8.74
CA SER A 61 -0.60 4.66 7.54
C SER A 61 -1.40 4.50 6.26
N VAL A 62 -0.89 5.13 5.19
CA VAL A 62 -1.24 4.72 3.83
C VAL A 62 -0.31 3.58 3.44
N ASN A 63 -0.86 2.53 2.85
CA ASN A 63 -0.30 1.21 2.71
C ASN A 63 -0.02 0.48 4.04
N TYR A 64 0.07 -0.84 3.95
CA TYR A 64 0.30 -1.70 5.10
C TYR A 64 1.79 -2.00 5.26
N TYR A 65 2.30 -1.82 6.50
CA TYR A 65 3.69 -2.08 6.86
C TYR A 65 3.75 -3.15 7.93
N THR A 66 4.39 -4.27 7.62
CA THR A 66 4.56 -5.39 8.56
C THR A 66 5.26 -4.96 9.86
N VAL A 67 6.31 -4.16 9.77
CA VAL A 67 7.05 -3.66 10.94
C VAL A 67 6.15 -2.84 11.87
N ILE A 68 5.27 -1.99 11.34
CA ILE A 68 4.31 -1.21 12.14
C ILE A 68 3.30 -2.15 12.79
N ALA A 69 2.79 -3.14 12.06
CA ALA A 69 1.84 -4.11 12.60
C ALA A 69 2.42 -4.90 13.78
N VAL A 70 3.69 -5.31 13.68
CA VAL A 70 4.40 -6.01 14.77
C VAL A 70 4.54 -5.11 16.02
N ILE A 71 4.95 -3.86 15.83
CA ILE A 71 5.05 -2.89 16.92
C ILE A 71 3.69 -2.68 17.59
N CYS A 72 2.65 -2.46 16.80
CA CYS A 72 1.29 -2.24 17.28
C CYS A 72 0.70 -3.46 18.00
N ARG A 73 1.02 -4.68 17.55
CA ARG A 73 0.68 -5.90 18.27
C ARG A 73 1.35 -5.94 19.64
N ASN A 74 2.66 -5.63 19.70
CA ASN A 74 3.45 -5.70 20.94
C ASN A 74 3.03 -4.62 21.95
N THR A 75 2.52 -3.49 21.49
CA THR A 75 2.05 -2.37 22.33
C THR A 75 0.53 -2.38 22.55
N ALA A 76 -0.18 -3.35 21.95
CA ALA A 76 -1.64 -3.46 21.99
C ALA A 76 -2.39 -2.21 21.49
N ILE A 77 -1.76 -1.43 20.59
CA ILE A 77 -2.38 -0.25 19.95
C ILE A 77 -2.98 -0.68 18.61
N PRO A 78 -4.23 -0.33 18.29
CA PRO A 78 -4.82 -0.55 16.97
C PRO A 78 -3.99 0.09 15.85
N TYR A 79 -3.80 -0.64 14.75
CA TYR A 79 -3.13 -0.16 13.54
C TYR A 79 -4.10 -0.18 12.36
N ALA A 80 -4.43 0.98 11.82
CA ALA A 80 -5.24 1.13 10.62
C ALA A 80 -4.37 1.44 9.41
N ALA A 81 -4.46 0.64 8.37
CA ALA A 81 -3.76 0.83 7.12
C ALA A 81 -4.75 0.97 5.97
N TRP A 82 -4.65 2.05 5.18
CA TRP A 82 -5.44 2.23 3.97
C TRP A 82 -4.57 2.04 2.74
N THR A 83 -4.81 0.95 2.00
CA THR A 83 -3.97 0.60 0.85
C THR A 83 -4.27 1.49 -0.34
N CYS A 84 -3.23 1.86 -1.09
CA CYS A 84 -3.32 2.56 -2.36
C CYS A 84 -2.53 1.88 -3.49
N ASP A 85 -1.76 0.83 -3.17
CA ASP A 85 -0.99 0.04 -4.14
C ASP A 85 -1.61 -1.35 -4.33
N SER A 86 -1.60 -1.83 -5.57
CA SER A 86 -2.00 -3.19 -5.94
C SER A 86 -1.11 -3.72 -7.07
N PRO A 87 -0.47 -4.89 -6.88
CA PRO A 87 -0.42 -5.69 -5.66
C PRO A 87 0.44 -5.06 -4.56
N LEU A 88 0.04 -5.24 -3.29
CA LEU A 88 0.81 -4.83 -2.12
C LEU A 88 1.38 -6.06 -1.40
N LEU A 89 2.68 -6.32 -1.59
CA LEU A 89 3.32 -7.56 -1.11
C LEU A 89 3.28 -7.73 0.41
N SER A 90 3.29 -6.64 1.18
CA SER A 90 3.20 -6.70 2.64
C SER A 90 1.91 -7.34 3.15
N LEU A 91 0.83 -7.35 2.35
CA LEU A 91 -0.42 -8.04 2.68
C LEU A 91 -0.29 -9.56 2.66
N GLN A 92 0.78 -10.12 2.08
CA GLN A 92 1.03 -11.57 2.11
C GLN A 92 1.60 -12.04 3.46
N ASN A 93 2.09 -11.12 4.29
CA ASN A 93 2.63 -11.44 5.61
C ASN A 93 1.52 -11.85 6.60
N GLU A 94 1.84 -12.76 7.52
CA GLU A 94 0.90 -13.25 8.54
C GLU A 94 0.45 -12.17 9.55
N SER A 95 1.16 -11.03 9.62
CA SER A 95 0.78 -9.90 10.47
C SER A 95 -0.60 -9.33 10.16
N VAL A 96 -1.15 -9.59 8.96
CA VAL A 96 -2.54 -9.23 8.59
C VAL A 96 -3.58 -9.95 9.47
N LEU A 97 -3.20 -11.07 10.11
CA LEU A 97 -4.04 -11.85 11.02
C LEU A 97 -4.03 -11.33 12.46
N PHE A 98 -3.24 -10.30 12.78
CA PHE A 98 -3.21 -9.74 14.12
C PHE A 98 -4.53 -9.04 14.44
N SER A 99 -5.03 -9.24 15.65
CA SER A 99 -6.26 -8.57 16.14
C SER A 99 -6.14 -7.05 16.22
N THR A 100 -4.92 -6.52 16.18
CA THR A 100 -4.64 -5.09 16.14
C THR A 100 -4.57 -4.51 14.72
N SER A 101 -4.53 -5.35 13.67
CA SER A 101 -4.42 -4.91 12.27
C SER A 101 -5.80 -4.66 11.66
N TYR A 102 -6.09 -3.41 11.30
CA TYR A 102 -7.30 -2.98 10.60
C TYR A 102 -6.91 -2.54 9.19
N ILE A 103 -7.33 -3.28 8.16
CA ILE A 103 -6.85 -3.10 6.79
C ILE A 103 -8.00 -2.67 5.90
N PHE A 104 -7.89 -1.48 5.32
CA PHE A 104 -8.84 -0.91 4.39
C PHE A 104 -8.26 -1.00 2.98
N CYS A 105 -8.77 -1.95 2.19
CA CYS A 105 -8.30 -2.21 0.83
C CYS A 105 -9.11 -1.43 -0.20
N PHE A 106 -8.43 -0.66 -1.05
CA PHE A 106 -9.10 -0.03 -2.20
C PHE A 106 -9.35 -1.03 -3.32
N ASP A 107 -8.49 -2.05 -3.46
CA ASP A 107 -8.59 -3.10 -4.45
C ASP A 107 -9.42 -4.27 -3.90
N ARG A 108 -10.47 -4.61 -4.64
CA ARG A 108 -11.39 -5.68 -4.26
C ARG A 108 -10.72 -7.05 -4.23
N ALA A 109 -9.80 -7.33 -5.14
CA ALA A 109 -9.11 -8.62 -5.20
C ALA A 109 -8.23 -8.84 -3.96
N GLN A 110 -7.49 -7.81 -3.51
CA GLN A 110 -6.73 -7.86 -2.27
C GLN A 110 -7.63 -8.02 -1.05
N TYR A 111 -8.76 -7.31 -0.99
CA TYR A 111 -9.76 -7.48 0.06
C TYR A 111 -10.28 -8.92 0.13
N GLU A 112 -10.71 -9.49 -1.00
CA GLU A 112 -11.22 -10.86 -1.08
C GLU A 112 -10.16 -11.90 -0.68
N ASP A 113 -8.87 -11.64 -0.98
CA ASP A 113 -7.76 -12.48 -0.54
C ASP A 113 -7.59 -12.46 0.98
N LEU A 114 -7.63 -11.29 1.61
CA LEU A 114 -7.58 -11.15 3.06
C LEU A 114 -8.76 -11.88 3.75
N ILE A 115 -9.96 -11.79 3.18
CA ILE A 115 -11.13 -12.51 3.70
C ILE A 115 -10.93 -14.03 3.61
N ARG A 116 -10.42 -14.56 2.47
CA ARG A 116 -10.11 -15.98 2.33
C ARG A 116 -9.07 -16.47 3.34
N ARG A 117 -8.12 -15.61 3.69
CA ARG A 117 -7.10 -15.87 4.71
C ARG A 117 -7.56 -15.61 6.15
N HIS A 118 -8.85 -15.30 6.34
CA HIS A 118 -9.46 -15.03 7.64
C HIS A 118 -8.84 -13.87 8.41
N ALA A 119 -8.39 -12.80 7.72
CA ALA A 119 -7.95 -11.58 8.38
C ALA A 119 -9.12 -10.97 9.19
N PRO A 120 -8.94 -10.72 10.51
CA PRO A 120 -10.07 -10.41 11.40
C PRO A 120 -10.71 -9.05 11.11
N HIS A 121 -9.94 -8.09 10.60
CA HIS A 121 -10.38 -6.72 10.36
C HIS A 121 -9.96 -6.23 8.98
N ALA A 122 -10.46 -6.89 7.92
CA ALA A 122 -10.30 -6.44 6.55
C ALA A 122 -11.60 -5.78 6.06
N PHE A 123 -11.46 -4.65 5.36
CA PHE A 123 -12.57 -3.85 4.86
C PHE A 123 -12.30 -3.42 3.43
N TYR A 124 -13.33 -3.42 2.59
CA TYR A 124 -13.26 -2.82 1.27
C TYR A 124 -13.57 -1.33 1.37
N LEU A 125 -12.61 -0.47 1.03
CA LEU A 125 -12.76 0.98 1.06
C LEU A 125 -12.04 1.58 -0.17
N PRO A 126 -12.78 1.97 -1.22
CA PRO A 126 -12.21 2.63 -2.40
C PRO A 126 -11.42 3.90 -2.03
N LEU A 127 -10.49 4.28 -2.90
CA LEU A 127 -9.75 5.54 -2.74
C LEU A 127 -10.71 6.72 -2.81
N ALA A 128 -10.45 7.71 -1.96
CA ALA A 128 -11.19 8.96 -1.94
C ALA A 128 -10.49 10.02 -2.80
N GLY A 129 -11.27 10.91 -3.39
CA GLY A 129 -10.77 12.14 -4.00
C GLY A 129 -10.79 13.31 -3.03
N ILE A 130 -10.03 14.34 -3.35
CA ILE A 130 -10.04 15.62 -2.64
C ILE A 130 -11.22 16.42 -3.16
N ILE A 131 -12.03 16.97 -2.23
CA ILE A 131 -13.04 17.95 -2.58
C ILE A 131 -12.32 19.30 -2.72
N LEU A 132 -12.16 19.74 -3.95
CA LEU A 132 -11.57 21.05 -4.24
C LEU A 132 -12.55 22.16 -3.83
N PRO A 133 -12.05 23.29 -3.29
CA PRO A 133 -12.90 24.45 -3.01
C PRO A 133 -13.59 24.98 -4.27
N ASP A 134 -14.78 25.54 -4.12
CA ASP A 134 -15.57 26.13 -5.24
C ASP A 134 -14.79 27.19 -6.05
N SER A 135 -13.81 27.84 -5.40
CA SER A 135 -12.87 28.78 -6.08
C SER A 135 -12.02 28.10 -7.15
N TYR A 136 -11.74 26.81 -7.01
CA TYR A 136 -10.98 26.03 -8.02
C TYR A 136 -11.80 25.83 -9.31
N ASP A 137 -13.10 25.65 -9.17
CA ASP A 137 -14.04 25.50 -10.28
C ASP A 137 -14.11 26.75 -11.19
N SER A 138 -13.87 27.95 -10.64
CA SER A 138 -13.92 29.18 -11.40
C SER A 138 -12.70 29.42 -12.29
N GLU A 139 -11.52 28.91 -11.93
CA GLU A 139 -10.31 28.99 -12.75
C GLU A 139 -10.37 28.03 -13.94
N TRP A 140 -10.93 26.82 -13.74
CA TRP A 140 -11.06 25.80 -14.79
C TRP A 140 -12.20 26.07 -15.79
N LYS A 141 -13.28 26.72 -15.36
CA LYS A 141 -14.42 27.11 -16.23
C LYS A 141 -14.06 28.16 -17.28
N ASN A 142 -12.97 28.90 -17.06
CA ASN A 142 -12.50 29.93 -17.98
C ASN A 142 -11.41 29.48 -18.97
N THR A 143 -10.98 28.22 -18.92
CA THR A 143 -10.03 27.69 -19.90
C THR A 143 -10.77 27.24 -21.15
N SER A 144 -10.79 28.12 -22.16
CA SER A 144 -11.48 27.91 -23.44
C SER A 144 -10.82 26.89 -24.35
N ALA A 145 -9.74 26.23 -23.94
CA ALA A 145 -9.14 25.14 -24.71
C ALA A 145 -8.31 24.22 -23.78
N PHE A 146 -8.70 22.97 -23.64
CA PHE A 146 -7.79 21.92 -23.20
C PHE A 146 -6.78 21.65 -24.32
N SER A 147 -5.51 21.48 -23.97
CA SER A 147 -4.46 21.16 -24.96
C SER A 147 -4.59 19.73 -25.51
N TYR A 148 -5.32 18.87 -24.78
CA TYR A 148 -5.54 17.46 -25.14
C TYR A 148 -6.92 17.02 -24.70
N ASP A 149 -7.60 16.20 -25.53
CA ASP A 149 -8.89 15.59 -25.20
C ASP A 149 -8.75 14.51 -24.14
N ILE A 150 -7.62 13.79 -24.15
CA ILE A 150 -7.28 12.72 -23.20
C ILE A 150 -5.82 12.88 -22.83
N SER A 151 -5.50 12.80 -21.53
CA SER A 151 -4.13 12.80 -21.01
C SER A 151 -3.92 11.66 -20.04
N PHE A 152 -2.70 11.09 -20.06
CA PHE A 152 -2.22 10.13 -19.07
C PHE A 152 -0.96 10.66 -18.40
N VAL A 153 -0.94 10.66 -17.07
CA VAL A 153 0.23 10.99 -16.28
C VAL A 153 0.61 9.75 -15.47
N GLY A 154 1.78 9.21 -15.74
CA GLY A 154 2.24 7.98 -15.09
C GLY A 154 3.67 7.63 -15.44
N ASN A 155 4.15 6.50 -14.93
CA ASN A 155 5.46 5.94 -15.23
C ASN A 155 5.33 4.95 -16.40
N LEU A 156 6.30 4.94 -17.31
CA LEU A 156 6.36 3.97 -18.42
C LEU A 156 6.91 2.61 -17.99
N TYR A 157 7.50 2.52 -16.79
CA TYR A 157 8.14 1.30 -16.27
C TYR A 157 9.22 0.72 -17.20
N ASP A 158 9.93 1.61 -17.92
CA ASP A 158 11.03 1.28 -18.83
C ASP A 158 12.27 0.70 -18.13
N LYS A 159 12.32 0.83 -16.81
CA LYS A 159 13.27 0.16 -15.91
C LYS A 159 12.46 -0.54 -14.82
N ASN A 160 12.39 -1.84 -14.90
CA ASN A 160 11.62 -2.64 -13.98
C ASN A 160 12.44 -3.83 -13.45
N ARG A 161 12.07 -4.34 -12.29
CA ARG A 161 12.79 -5.46 -11.65
C ARG A 161 12.72 -6.77 -12.43
N TYR A 162 11.74 -6.93 -13.30
CA TYR A 162 11.61 -8.13 -14.12
C TYR A 162 12.74 -8.19 -15.15
N ASP A 163 13.02 -7.08 -15.85
CA ASP A 163 14.12 -7.02 -16.81
C ASP A 163 15.47 -7.25 -16.12
N GLU A 164 15.69 -6.62 -14.95
CA GLU A 164 16.88 -6.85 -14.14
C GLU A 164 17.04 -8.32 -13.72
N MET A 165 15.92 -8.97 -13.34
CA MET A 165 15.90 -10.39 -12.96
C MET A 165 16.26 -11.27 -14.17
N CYS A 166 15.71 -10.99 -15.35
CA CYS A 166 15.96 -11.76 -16.56
C CYS A 166 17.41 -11.71 -17.01
N GLU A 167 18.18 -10.65 -16.68
CA GLU A 167 19.63 -10.62 -16.94
C GLU A 167 20.41 -11.73 -16.21
N HIS A 168 19.83 -12.29 -15.14
CA HIS A 168 20.48 -13.30 -14.28
C HIS A 168 19.81 -14.68 -14.35
N LEU A 169 18.69 -14.80 -15.02
CA LEU A 169 17.96 -16.06 -15.17
C LEU A 169 18.36 -16.81 -16.45
N PRO A 170 18.26 -18.15 -16.46
CA PRO A 170 18.36 -18.92 -17.69
C PRO A 170 17.30 -18.51 -18.72
N ASP A 171 17.65 -18.50 -20.01
CA ASP A 171 16.75 -18.13 -21.12
C ASP A 171 15.40 -18.86 -21.09
N TYR A 172 15.41 -20.12 -20.65
CA TYR A 172 14.18 -20.91 -20.49
C TYR A 172 13.22 -20.29 -19.47
N LEU A 173 13.71 -19.85 -18.32
CA LEU A 173 12.88 -19.24 -17.29
C LEU A 173 12.36 -17.87 -17.71
N CYS A 174 13.19 -17.04 -18.35
CA CYS A 174 12.76 -15.78 -18.93
C CYS A 174 11.65 -16.01 -19.96
N GLY A 175 11.83 -16.93 -20.90
CA GLY A 175 10.81 -17.28 -21.88
C GLY A 175 9.51 -17.82 -21.26
N TYR A 176 9.62 -18.59 -20.18
CA TYR A 176 8.44 -19.06 -19.44
C TYR A 176 7.68 -17.91 -18.79
N MET A 177 8.40 -16.98 -18.14
CA MET A 177 7.81 -15.81 -17.49
C MET A 177 7.20 -14.84 -18.52
N ASP A 178 7.85 -14.64 -19.66
CA ASP A 178 7.31 -13.84 -20.76
C ASP A 178 5.98 -14.42 -21.27
N ALA A 179 5.92 -15.74 -21.46
CA ALA A 179 4.69 -16.42 -21.88
C ALA A 179 3.58 -16.29 -20.82
N ALA A 180 3.94 -16.33 -19.53
CA ALA A 180 2.99 -16.13 -18.44
C ALA A 180 2.43 -14.70 -18.43
N ILE A 181 3.29 -13.71 -18.59
CA ILE A 181 2.90 -12.29 -18.69
C ILE A 181 2.00 -12.07 -19.90
N GLU A 182 2.37 -12.62 -21.07
CA GLU A 182 1.57 -12.48 -22.28
C GLU A 182 0.19 -13.13 -22.13
N ALA A 183 0.12 -14.31 -21.50
CA ALA A 183 -1.16 -14.98 -21.21
C ALA A 183 -2.03 -14.12 -20.27
N GLN A 184 -1.43 -13.54 -19.22
CA GLN A 184 -2.13 -12.65 -18.28
C GLN A 184 -2.68 -11.41 -18.98
N LEU A 185 -1.92 -10.80 -19.90
CA LEU A 185 -2.36 -9.62 -20.66
C LEU A 185 -3.58 -9.89 -21.56
N ARG A 186 -3.77 -11.13 -21.98
CA ARG A 186 -4.95 -11.55 -22.79
C ARG A 186 -6.19 -11.81 -21.96
N ILE A 187 -6.04 -11.94 -20.64
CA ILE A 187 -7.14 -12.21 -19.71
C ILE A 187 -7.43 -10.94 -18.92
N CYS A 188 -8.55 -10.31 -19.23
CA CYS A 188 -8.96 -9.04 -18.59
C CYS A 188 -9.44 -9.21 -17.13
N SER A 189 -9.52 -10.43 -16.59
CA SER A 189 -9.98 -10.69 -15.22
C SER A 189 -9.28 -11.90 -14.63
N GLY A 190 -9.08 -11.86 -13.31
CA GLY A 190 -8.40 -12.94 -12.59
C GLY A 190 -6.88 -12.80 -12.61
N ASN A 191 -6.22 -13.58 -11.75
CA ASN A 191 -4.77 -13.67 -11.64
C ASN A 191 -4.32 -15.07 -12.01
N LEU A 192 -3.62 -15.24 -13.12
CA LEU A 192 -3.09 -16.52 -13.60
C LEU A 192 -1.77 -16.92 -12.93
N LEU A 193 -1.00 -15.95 -12.44
CA LEU A 193 0.35 -16.18 -11.93
C LEU A 193 0.42 -17.30 -10.88
N PRO A 194 -0.50 -17.37 -9.88
CA PRO A 194 -0.47 -18.47 -8.90
C PRO A 194 -0.63 -19.88 -9.52
N ASN A 195 -1.29 -19.99 -10.67
CA ASN A 195 -1.49 -21.26 -11.37
C ASN A 195 -0.34 -21.60 -12.33
N MET A 196 0.41 -20.60 -12.76
CA MET A 196 1.55 -20.77 -13.68
C MET A 196 2.87 -20.96 -12.92
N LEU A 197 3.04 -20.31 -11.77
CA LEU A 197 4.21 -20.47 -10.91
C LEU A 197 4.04 -21.70 -10.02
N ASN A 198 4.27 -22.90 -10.60
CA ASN A 198 4.28 -24.14 -9.85
C ASN A 198 5.58 -24.28 -9.02
N ASP A 199 5.61 -25.29 -8.13
CA ASP A 199 6.75 -25.51 -7.20
C ASP A 199 8.07 -25.71 -7.92
N ASP A 200 8.07 -26.33 -9.11
CA ASP A 200 9.28 -26.55 -9.91
C ASP A 200 9.85 -25.23 -10.43
N ILE A 201 8.99 -24.35 -10.94
CA ILE A 201 9.38 -23.01 -11.40
C ILE A 201 9.84 -22.15 -10.22
N LEU A 202 9.09 -22.16 -9.11
CA LEU A 202 9.46 -21.41 -7.91
C LEU A 202 10.81 -21.85 -7.34
N THR A 203 11.12 -23.14 -7.38
CA THR A 203 12.41 -23.69 -6.94
C THR A 203 13.57 -23.22 -7.84
N GLN A 204 13.32 -23.06 -9.14
CA GLN A 204 14.33 -22.58 -10.09
C GLN A 204 14.53 -21.06 -10.05
N LEU A 205 13.59 -20.32 -9.50
CA LEU A 205 13.68 -18.86 -9.31
C LEU A 205 14.36 -18.45 -8.00
N GLN A 206 14.68 -19.38 -7.11
CA GLN A 206 15.40 -19.18 -5.84
C GLN A 206 16.89 -19.28 -6.03
#